data_33be729c22ae4e0a83930115cbb8457e
#
_entry.id   33be729c22ae4e0a83930115cbb8457e
#
_cell.length_a   1.000
_cell.length_b   1.000
_cell.length_c   1.000
_cell.angle_alpha   90.00
_cell.angle_beta   90.00
_cell.angle_gamma   90.00
#
_symmetry.space_group_name_H-M   'P 1'
#
loop_
_entity.id
_entity.type
_entity.pdbx_description
1 polymer ?
#
loop_
_entity_poly.entity_id
_entity_poly.type
_entity_poly.pdbx_seq_one_letter_code
_entity_poly.pdbx_strand_id
1 'polypeptide(L)'
;MTPGSWVRRFGAPFLALVLSLGAVSTACAIEDLPKIGVVSFGLFGDQGVFKSEATGAAQVVAGRFETGSINVQYNAKKGGRATIEALARSLQVAANGMDAEKDVLFLILTSHGSPDGLAVKAGRLTETLTPSRLADMLAKTGVRHKVVVISACYSGVFIPRLASADVLVITAADADHPSFGCQDKAKWTYFGDAFFNVALRQTKSLKDAFVVARALVQKHELREHFEPSNPLMAGGANVQPLLIAHP
;
A
#
# COMPACT_ATOMS: atom_id res chain seq x y z
N MET A 1 -61.07 49.56 -74.89
CA MET A 1 -61.47 50.45 -73.79
C MET A 1 -61.66 49.57 -72.58
N THR A 2 -60.77 49.64 -71.59
CA THR A 2 -60.90 49.35 -70.19
C THR A 2 -59.57 48.88 -69.62
N PRO A 3 -59.14 49.44 -68.52
CA PRO A 3 -57.75 49.31 -68.03
C PRO A 3 -57.60 48.15 -67.07
N GLY A 4 -56.45 47.53 -67.15
CA GLY A 4 -56.08 46.43 -66.28
C GLY A 4 -55.52 46.89 -64.91
N SER A 5 -55.96 46.22 -63.88
CA SER A 5 -55.52 46.43 -62.49
C SER A 5 -54.31 45.58 -62.15
N TRP A 6 -53.25 46.25 -61.68
CA TRP A 6 -52.05 45.64 -61.18
C TRP A 6 -52.22 45.31 -59.70
N VAL A 7 -52.17 44.00 -59.32
CA VAL A 7 -52.14 43.57 -57.96
C VAL A 7 -50.68 43.25 -57.57
N ARG A 8 -50.13 44.12 -56.71
CA ARG A 8 -48.80 43.85 -56.07
C ARG A 8 -48.94 42.86 -54.96
N ARG A 9 -48.26 41.73 -55.11
CA ARG A 9 -48.09 40.72 -54.01
C ARG A 9 -46.86 41.13 -53.20
N PHE A 10 -47.07 41.49 -51.94
CA PHE A 10 -46.01 41.61 -50.91
C PHE A 10 -45.64 40.21 -50.42
N GLY A 11 -44.42 39.78 -50.71
CA GLY A 11 -43.81 38.65 -50.12
C GLY A 11 -43.20 39.01 -48.78
N ALA A 12 -43.64 38.38 -47.70
CA ALA A 12 -43.01 38.50 -46.40
C ALA A 12 -41.75 37.57 -46.32
N PRO A 13 -40.63 38.02 -45.76
CA PRO A 13 -39.50 37.14 -45.56
C PRO A 13 -39.72 36.28 -44.31
N PHE A 14 -39.73 34.97 -44.50
CA PHE A 14 -39.61 34.00 -43.38
C PHE A 14 -38.22 34.07 -42.82
N LEU A 15 -38.11 34.56 -41.56
CA LEU A 15 -36.88 34.55 -40.79
C LEU A 15 -36.77 33.13 -40.14
N ALA A 16 -35.94 32.25 -40.73
CA ALA A 16 -35.64 30.95 -40.16
C ALA A 16 -34.68 31.12 -38.98
N LEU A 17 -35.20 30.99 -37.77
CA LEU A 17 -34.41 30.92 -36.54
C LEU A 17 -33.74 29.57 -36.45
N VAL A 18 -32.45 29.47 -36.78
CA VAL A 18 -31.65 28.25 -36.57
C VAL A 18 -31.26 28.19 -35.10
N LEU A 19 -31.97 27.39 -34.31
CA LEU A 19 -31.53 26.98 -32.96
C LEU A 19 -30.38 25.96 -33.10
N SER A 20 -29.15 26.43 -32.92
CA SER A 20 -28.01 25.55 -32.72
C SER A 20 -28.07 24.93 -31.32
N LEU A 21 -28.53 23.68 -31.19
CA LEU A 21 -28.32 22.89 -30.00
C LEU A 21 -26.82 22.60 -29.88
N GLY A 22 -26.13 23.35 -29.04
CA GLY A 22 -24.78 22.99 -28.59
C GLY A 22 -24.84 21.74 -27.77
N ALA A 23 -24.42 20.60 -28.32
CA ALA A 23 -24.19 19.38 -27.54
C ALA A 23 -23.02 19.67 -26.59
N VAL A 24 -23.32 19.90 -25.30
CA VAL A 24 -22.32 19.89 -24.24
C VAL A 24 -21.92 18.45 -24.05
N SER A 25 -20.84 18.01 -24.70
CA SER A 25 -20.17 16.76 -24.40
C SER A 25 -19.57 16.90 -23.00
N THR A 26 -20.25 16.41 -21.98
CA THR A 26 -19.62 16.09 -20.70
C THR A 26 -18.65 14.96 -20.97
N ALA A 27 -17.40 15.28 -21.26
CA ALA A 27 -16.31 14.33 -21.16
C ALA A 27 -16.28 13.90 -19.69
N CYS A 28 -16.81 12.69 -19.41
CA CYS A 28 -16.58 12.01 -18.14
C CYS A 28 -15.07 11.80 -18.07
N ALA A 29 -14.37 12.64 -17.32
CA ALA A 29 -12.97 12.38 -16.99
C ALA A 29 -12.98 11.02 -16.30
N ILE A 30 -12.38 10.02 -16.94
CA ILE A 30 -12.05 8.77 -16.27
C ILE A 30 -11.08 9.19 -15.19
N GLU A 31 -11.55 9.30 -13.94
CA GLU A 31 -10.66 9.55 -12.82
C GLU A 31 -9.66 8.39 -12.80
N ASP A 32 -8.44 8.74 -13.11
CA ASP A 32 -7.31 7.81 -13.12
C ASP A 32 -7.15 7.29 -11.70
N LEU A 33 -7.36 5.99 -11.48
CA LEU A 33 -7.30 5.38 -10.15
C LEU A 33 -5.92 5.59 -9.53
N PRO A 34 -5.83 5.75 -8.18
CA PRO A 34 -4.55 5.84 -7.49
C PRO A 34 -3.69 4.62 -7.81
N LYS A 35 -2.44 4.84 -8.17
CA LYS A 35 -1.45 3.77 -8.35
C LYS A 35 -0.73 3.49 -7.04
N ILE A 36 -0.32 2.24 -6.87
CA ILE A 36 0.44 1.84 -5.69
C ILE A 36 1.91 1.68 -6.06
N GLY A 37 2.78 2.42 -5.39
CA GLY A 37 4.22 2.17 -5.41
C GLY A 37 4.60 1.19 -4.30
N VAL A 38 5.02 -0.03 -4.63
CA VAL A 38 5.37 -1.07 -3.66
C VAL A 38 6.86 -1.08 -3.38
N VAL A 39 7.23 -0.93 -2.09
CA VAL A 39 8.59 -1.12 -1.58
C VAL A 39 8.55 -2.23 -0.52
N SER A 40 9.27 -3.33 -0.74
CA SER A 40 9.25 -4.50 0.14
C SER A 40 10.66 -4.94 0.51
N PHE A 41 10.93 -5.07 1.82
CA PHE A 41 12.26 -5.33 2.35
C PHE A 41 12.29 -6.51 3.32
N GLY A 42 13.07 -7.55 2.99
CA GLY A 42 13.47 -8.63 3.91
C GLY A 42 14.81 -8.26 4.57
N LEU A 43 14.76 -7.70 5.80
CA LEU A 43 15.89 -7.02 6.41
C LEU A 43 16.89 -7.94 7.10
N PHE A 44 16.50 -9.16 7.51
CA PHE A 44 17.37 -10.06 8.27
C PHE A 44 17.85 -11.24 7.41
N GLY A 45 19.17 -11.29 7.13
CA GLY A 45 19.74 -12.19 6.14
C GLY A 45 20.00 -13.62 6.61
N ASP A 46 20.05 -13.88 7.92
CA ASP A 46 20.43 -15.20 8.43
C ASP A 46 19.30 -16.25 8.33
N GLN A 47 18.07 -15.80 8.05
CA GLN A 47 16.91 -16.66 7.87
C GLN A 47 16.19 -16.39 6.56
N GLY A 48 15.92 -17.44 5.79
CA GLY A 48 15.34 -17.37 4.44
C GLY A 48 13.90 -16.90 4.38
N VAL A 49 13.16 -17.03 5.48
CA VAL A 49 11.75 -16.63 5.57
C VAL A 49 11.53 -15.16 5.23
N PHE A 50 12.40 -14.25 5.68
CA PHE A 50 12.26 -12.81 5.43
C PHE A 50 12.44 -12.44 3.95
N LYS A 51 13.38 -13.11 3.25
CA LYS A 51 13.50 -13.01 1.79
C LYS A 51 12.23 -13.50 1.10
N SER A 52 11.75 -14.67 1.50
CA SER A 52 10.59 -15.32 0.90
C SER A 52 9.32 -14.49 1.10
N GLU A 53 9.11 -14.01 2.32
CA GLU A 53 7.95 -13.18 2.67
C GLU A 53 7.98 -11.83 1.95
N ALA A 54 9.10 -11.10 1.96
CA ALA A 54 9.20 -9.83 1.26
C ALA A 54 8.87 -9.96 -0.24
N THR A 55 9.34 -11.04 -0.88
CA THR A 55 9.06 -11.31 -2.29
C THR A 55 7.59 -11.67 -2.51
N GLY A 56 7.06 -12.60 -1.72
CA GLY A 56 5.70 -13.08 -1.86
C GLY A 56 4.65 -12.00 -1.53
N ALA A 57 4.89 -11.20 -0.48
CA ALA A 57 4.00 -10.11 -0.08
C ALA A 57 3.89 -9.03 -1.18
N ALA A 58 5.02 -8.63 -1.77
CA ALA A 58 5.01 -7.68 -2.89
C ALA A 58 4.21 -8.21 -4.09
N GLN A 59 4.35 -9.50 -4.42
CA GLN A 59 3.58 -10.13 -5.50
C GLN A 59 2.08 -10.18 -5.20
N VAL A 60 1.69 -10.46 -3.95
CA VAL A 60 0.28 -10.46 -3.55
C VAL A 60 -0.32 -9.07 -3.65
N VAL A 61 0.37 -8.05 -3.12
CA VAL A 61 -0.09 -6.65 -3.21
C VAL A 61 -0.23 -6.22 -4.67
N ALA A 62 0.79 -6.50 -5.51
CA ALA A 62 0.76 -6.17 -6.93
C ALA A 62 -0.36 -6.88 -7.71
N GLY A 63 -0.75 -8.08 -7.29
CA GLY A 63 -1.87 -8.81 -7.92
C GLY A 63 -3.25 -8.36 -7.43
N ARG A 64 -3.33 -7.54 -6.38
CA ARG A 64 -4.60 -7.12 -5.77
C ARG A 64 -4.95 -5.66 -6.02
N PHE A 65 -3.98 -4.83 -6.37
CA PHE A 65 -4.18 -3.39 -6.55
C PHE A 65 -3.52 -2.91 -7.84
N GLU A 66 -4.01 -1.79 -8.38
CA GLU A 66 -3.37 -1.11 -9.50
C GLU A 66 -1.96 -0.65 -9.09
N THR A 67 -0.93 -1.29 -9.66
CA THR A 67 0.46 -1.12 -9.23
C THR A 67 1.29 -0.42 -10.28
N GLY A 68 1.89 0.72 -9.92
CA GLY A 68 2.77 1.50 -10.77
C GLY A 68 4.21 0.97 -10.76
N SER A 69 4.78 0.76 -9.58
CA SER A 69 6.18 0.31 -9.42
C SER A 69 6.31 -0.70 -8.30
N ILE A 70 7.28 -1.63 -8.45
CA ILE A 70 7.59 -2.64 -7.44
C ILE A 70 9.10 -2.67 -7.22
N ASN A 71 9.54 -2.44 -5.98
CA ASN A 71 10.92 -2.57 -5.56
C ASN A 71 11.01 -3.58 -4.41
N VAL A 72 11.68 -4.71 -4.65
CA VAL A 72 11.89 -5.75 -3.62
C VAL A 72 13.38 -5.91 -3.36
N GLN A 73 13.77 -5.77 -2.11
CA GLN A 73 15.14 -6.05 -1.66
C GLN A 73 15.14 -6.96 -0.44
N TYR A 74 16.17 -7.77 -0.33
CA TYR A 74 16.31 -8.68 0.81
C TYR A 74 17.79 -8.97 1.11
N ASN A 75 18.02 -9.39 2.34
CA ASN A 75 19.30 -9.92 2.77
C ASN A 75 19.31 -11.45 2.77
N ALA A 76 20.50 -12.03 2.71
CA ALA A 76 20.77 -13.46 2.79
C ALA A 76 22.03 -13.70 3.62
N LYS A 77 22.30 -14.94 4.02
CA LYS A 77 23.46 -15.32 4.88
C LYS A 77 24.81 -14.81 4.39
N LYS A 78 24.99 -14.74 3.07
CA LYS A 78 26.25 -14.25 2.45
C LYS A 78 26.28 -12.75 2.16
N GLY A 79 25.27 -12.00 2.61
CA GLY A 79 25.10 -10.57 2.36
C GLY A 79 23.78 -10.23 1.69
N GLY A 80 23.59 -8.98 1.31
CA GLY A 80 22.37 -8.49 0.68
C GLY A 80 22.42 -6.98 0.48
N ARG A 81 21.34 -6.45 -0.08
CA ARG A 81 21.22 -5.02 -0.40
C ARG A 81 20.16 -4.30 0.44
N ALA A 82 19.42 -5.04 1.28
CA ALA A 82 18.36 -4.47 2.12
C ALA A 82 18.95 -3.81 3.38
N THR A 83 19.74 -2.74 3.19
CA THR A 83 20.27 -1.88 4.26
C THR A 83 19.33 -0.71 4.53
N ILE A 84 19.57 0.02 5.61
CA ILE A 84 18.76 1.20 5.95
C ILE A 84 18.92 2.31 4.88
N GLU A 85 20.12 2.51 4.35
CA GLU A 85 20.37 3.47 3.26
C GLU A 85 19.68 3.02 1.95
N ALA A 86 19.69 1.73 1.67
CA ALA A 86 18.98 1.19 0.51
C ALA A 86 17.48 1.37 0.63
N LEU A 87 16.92 1.19 1.83
CA LEU A 87 15.50 1.46 2.10
C LEU A 87 15.17 2.93 1.83
N ALA A 88 15.95 3.86 2.37
CA ALA A 88 15.77 5.29 2.16
C ALA A 88 15.82 5.65 0.66
N ARG A 89 16.80 5.11 -0.09
CA ARG A 89 16.89 5.32 -1.54
C ARG A 89 15.69 4.71 -2.29
N SER A 90 15.25 3.50 -1.93
CA SER A 90 14.13 2.84 -2.59
C SER A 90 12.82 3.58 -2.39
N LEU A 91 12.59 4.14 -1.20
CA LEU A 91 11.44 4.99 -0.91
C LEU A 91 11.45 6.26 -1.77
N GLN A 92 12.61 6.93 -1.92
CA GLN A 92 12.73 8.12 -2.78
C GLN A 92 12.52 7.78 -4.26
N VAL A 93 13.13 6.69 -4.75
CA VAL A 93 12.95 6.25 -6.14
C VAL A 93 11.49 5.93 -6.44
N ALA A 94 10.79 5.24 -5.53
CA ALA A 94 9.37 4.98 -5.68
C ALA A 94 8.56 6.28 -5.72
N ALA A 95 8.82 7.19 -4.77
CA ALA A 95 8.12 8.48 -4.67
C ALA A 95 8.30 9.37 -5.90
N ASN A 96 9.49 9.40 -6.51
CA ASN A 96 9.76 10.19 -7.71
C ASN A 96 8.91 9.81 -8.93
N GLY A 97 8.36 8.59 -8.94
CA GLY A 97 7.48 8.10 -10.01
C GLY A 97 5.98 8.16 -9.69
N MET A 98 5.60 8.82 -8.57
CA MET A 98 4.24 8.84 -8.03
C MET A 98 3.66 10.26 -8.04
N ASP A 99 2.34 10.35 -8.17
CA ASP A 99 1.60 11.56 -7.80
C ASP A 99 1.53 11.62 -6.26
N ALA A 100 2.17 12.65 -5.68
CA ALA A 100 2.34 12.78 -4.24
C ALA A 100 1.02 12.91 -3.46
N GLU A 101 -0.02 13.49 -4.09
CA GLU A 101 -1.32 13.73 -3.45
C GLU A 101 -2.34 12.60 -3.69
N LYS A 102 -2.14 11.81 -4.75
CA LYS A 102 -3.11 10.83 -5.24
C LYS A 102 -2.68 9.39 -4.99
N ASP A 103 -1.42 9.06 -5.30
CA ASP A 103 -0.92 7.69 -5.25
C ASP A 103 -0.64 7.21 -3.83
N VAL A 104 -0.53 5.88 -3.65
CA VAL A 104 -0.29 5.27 -2.35
C VAL A 104 1.06 4.57 -2.31
N LEU A 105 1.94 4.99 -1.42
CA LEU A 105 3.19 4.29 -1.14
C LEU A 105 2.94 3.12 -0.18
N PHE A 106 3.13 1.89 -0.66
CA PHE A 106 2.93 0.66 0.09
C PHE A 106 4.27 0.06 0.51
N LEU A 107 4.60 0.20 1.79
CA LEU A 107 5.85 -0.32 2.37
C LEU A 107 5.59 -1.62 3.13
N ILE A 108 6.39 -2.64 2.84
CA ILE A 108 6.40 -3.93 3.54
C ILE A 108 7.78 -4.15 4.14
N LEU A 109 7.84 -4.35 5.46
CA LEU A 109 9.06 -4.67 6.18
C LEU A 109 8.89 -5.99 6.91
N THR A 110 9.82 -6.92 6.71
CA THR A 110 9.84 -8.20 7.41
C THR A 110 11.22 -8.49 7.99
N SER A 111 11.26 -8.80 9.29
CA SER A 111 12.50 -8.98 10.05
C SER A 111 12.25 -9.53 11.44
N HIS A 112 13.32 -9.72 12.21
CA HIS A 112 13.23 -9.72 13.68
C HIS A 112 12.97 -8.30 14.18
N GLY A 113 12.28 -8.20 15.32
CA GLY A 113 11.98 -6.94 15.99
C GLY A 113 12.29 -7.01 17.49
N SER A 114 12.49 -5.83 18.06
CA SER A 114 12.65 -5.57 19.49
C SER A 114 11.90 -4.28 19.87
N PRO A 115 11.79 -3.93 21.15
CA PRO A 115 11.24 -2.62 21.57
C PRO A 115 11.97 -1.41 20.95
N ASP A 116 13.23 -1.55 20.50
CA ASP A 116 14.00 -0.48 19.87
C ASP A 116 13.72 -0.35 18.34
N GLY A 117 13.19 -1.38 17.70
CA GLY A 117 12.90 -1.39 16.26
C GLY A 117 13.21 -2.70 15.56
N LEU A 118 13.43 -2.63 14.23
CA LEU A 118 13.68 -3.80 13.38
C LEU A 118 15.18 -4.06 13.23
N ALA A 119 15.57 -5.33 13.35
CA ALA A 119 16.93 -5.77 13.08
C ALA A 119 17.22 -5.74 11.58
N VAL A 120 18.34 -5.17 11.20
CA VAL A 120 18.90 -5.20 9.83
C VAL A 120 20.19 -5.99 9.84
N LYS A 121 20.22 -7.11 9.11
CA LYS A 121 21.39 -8.00 9.02
C LYS A 121 21.74 -8.28 7.57
N ALA A 122 22.82 -7.66 7.09
CA ALA A 122 23.33 -7.80 5.73
C ALA A 122 24.78 -8.28 5.74
N GLY A 123 24.99 -9.58 5.81
CA GLY A 123 26.32 -10.16 6.00
C GLY A 123 26.92 -9.75 7.35
N ARG A 124 27.97 -8.95 7.35
CA ARG A 124 28.63 -8.43 8.58
C ARG A 124 27.96 -7.19 9.14
N LEU A 125 27.21 -6.46 8.35
CA LEU A 125 26.46 -5.27 8.77
C LEU A 125 25.33 -5.70 9.70
N THR A 126 25.24 -5.07 10.87
CA THR A 126 24.13 -5.21 11.80
C THR A 126 23.72 -3.82 12.29
N GLU A 127 22.46 -3.46 12.08
CA GLU A 127 21.87 -2.17 12.47
C GLU A 127 20.46 -2.37 13.02
N THR A 128 19.91 -1.33 13.63
CA THR A 128 18.50 -1.28 14.06
C THR A 128 17.79 -0.14 13.31
N LEU A 129 16.71 -0.46 12.62
CA LEU A 129 15.80 0.52 12.04
C LEU A 129 14.79 0.95 13.12
N THR A 130 15.03 2.10 13.72
CA THR A 130 14.14 2.63 14.76
C THR A 130 12.86 3.26 14.20
N PRO A 131 11.78 3.36 14.99
CA PRO A 131 10.54 4.04 14.58
C PRO A 131 10.76 5.47 14.10
N SER A 132 11.59 6.27 14.80
CA SER A 132 11.89 7.65 14.41
C SER A 132 12.62 7.72 13.07
N ARG A 133 13.63 6.86 12.84
CA ARG A 133 14.36 6.83 11.56
C ARG A 133 13.46 6.46 10.38
N LEU A 134 12.53 5.52 10.58
CA LEU A 134 11.54 5.17 9.55
C LEU A 134 10.55 6.31 9.29
N ALA A 135 10.07 6.99 10.33
CA ALA A 135 9.19 8.15 10.19
C ALA A 135 9.84 9.26 9.35
N ASP A 136 11.11 9.59 9.64
CA ASP A 136 11.89 10.60 8.89
C ASP A 136 12.05 10.20 7.41
N MET A 137 12.29 8.93 7.11
CA MET A 137 12.39 8.44 5.73
C MET A 137 11.07 8.59 4.99
N LEU A 138 9.95 8.20 5.62
CA LEU A 138 8.62 8.29 5.04
C LEU A 138 8.19 9.75 4.83
N ALA A 139 8.50 10.64 5.76
CA ALA A 139 8.24 12.08 5.62
C ALA A 139 8.98 12.68 4.41
N LYS A 140 10.25 12.31 4.22
CA LYS A 140 11.08 12.79 3.10
C LYS A 140 10.58 12.37 1.72
N THR A 141 9.72 11.35 1.60
CA THR A 141 9.14 10.95 0.31
C THR A 141 8.21 11.99 -0.29
N GLY A 142 7.61 12.85 0.54
CA GLY A 142 6.59 13.80 0.13
C GLY A 142 5.25 13.16 -0.25
N VAL A 143 5.17 11.83 -0.46
CA VAL A 143 3.92 11.14 -0.78
C VAL A 143 2.98 11.23 0.41
N ARG A 144 1.76 11.65 0.18
CA ARG A 144 0.76 11.86 1.25
C ARG A 144 0.26 10.53 1.81
N HIS A 145 -0.27 9.66 0.96
CA HIS A 145 -0.94 8.44 1.36
C HIS A 145 0.02 7.26 1.46
N LYS A 146 0.05 6.60 2.62
CA LYS A 146 0.98 5.49 2.86
C LYS A 146 0.30 4.33 3.55
N VAL A 147 0.72 3.11 3.17
CA VAL A 147 0.47 1.89 3.93
C VAL A 147 1.82 1.34 4.37
N VAL A 148 1.94 1.03 5.66
CA VAL A 148 3.16 0.43 6.23
C VAL A 148 2.77 -0.86 6.93
N VAL A 149 3.22 -2.00 6.39
CA VAL A 149 3.02 -3.32 6.99
C VAL A 149 4.34 -3.81 7.56
N ILE A 150 4.36 -4.10 8.86
CA ILE A 150 5.56 -4.54 9.59
C ILE A 150 5.33 -5.92 10.16
N SER A 151 5.97 -6.91 9.54
CA SER A 151 5.95 -8.32 9.97
C SER A 151 7.18 -8.61 10.84
N ALA A 152 7.05 -8.34 12.14
CA ALA A 152 8.11 -8.53 13.14
C ALA A 152 7.56 -8.59 14.56
N CYS A 153 8.35 -9.13 15.48
CA CYS A 153 8.11 -9.03 16.93
C CYS A 153 8.10 -7.57 17.35
N TYR A 154 7.33 -7.22 18.38
CA TYR A 154 7.25 -5.87 18.96
C TYR A 154 6.95 -4.75 17.97
N SER A 155 6.40 -5.09 16.79
CA SER A 155 6.21 -4.15 15.68
C SER A 155 5.22 -3.02 16.01
N GLY A 156 4.39 -3.16 17.01
CA GLY A 156 3.51 -2.11 17.53
C GLY A 156 4.23 -0.85 18.00
N VAL A 157 5.54 -0.92 18.35
CA VAL A 157 6.35 0.26 18.72
C VAL A 157 6.43 1.31 17.62
N PHE A 158 6.15 0.95 16.37
CA PHE A 158 6.14 1.86 15.23
C PHE A 158 4.85 2.71 15.13
N ILE A 159 3.74 2.23 15.67
CA ILE A 159 2.42 2.88 15.54
C ILE A 159 2.41 4.33 16.02
N PRO A 160 2.91 4.67 17.23
CA PRO A 160 2.83 6.03 17.75
C PRO A 160 3.58 7.09 16.91
N ARG A 161 4.57 6.65 16.12
CA ARG A 161 5.37 7.53 15.26
C ARG A 161 4.88 7.63 13.83
N LEU A 162 4.16 6.61 13.35
CA LEU A 162 3.81 6.49 11.94
C LEU A 162 2.33 6.70 11.65
N ALA A 163 1.43 6.20 12.52
CA ALA A 163 0.01 6.19 12.25
C ALA A 163 -0.60 7.60 12.24
N SER A 164 -1.35 7.90 11.19
CA SER A 164 -2.10 9.15 11.04
C SER A 164 -3.32 8.93 10.14
N ALA A 165 -4.10 9.96 9.86
CA ALA A 165 -5.19 9.84 8.90
C ALA A 165 -4.69 9.44 7.49
N ASP A 166 -3.49 9.88 7.09
CA ASP A 166 -2.88 9.65 5.79
C ASP A 166 -1.87 8.47 5.78
N VAL A 167 -1.64 7.82 6.93
CA VAL A 167 -0.73 6.68 7.06
C VAL A 167 -1.43 5.53 7.80
N LEU A 168 -1.67 4.45 7.08
CA LEU A 168 -2.17 3.19 7.64
C LEU A 168 -0.98 2.33 8.07
N VAL A 169 -0.96 1.94 9.34
CA VAL A 169 0.08 1.03 9.89
C VAL A 169 -0.57 -0.29 10.30
N ILE A 170 0.01 -1.39 9.84
CA ILE A 170 -0.42 -2.76 10.17
C ILE A 170 0.80 -3.50 10.73
N THR A 171 0.68 -4.11 11.90
CA THR A 171 1.78 -4.77 12.60
C THR A 171 1.45 -6.21 12.96
N ALA A 172 2.48 -7.08 12.94
CA ALA A 172 2.35 -8.49 13.28
C ALA A 172 2.21 -8.74 14.79
N ALA A 173 2.62 -7.77 15.60
CA ALA A 173 2.51 -7.83 17.04
C ALA A 173 2.21 -6.43 17.61
N ASP A 174 1.77 -6.38 18.87
CA ASP A 174 1.75 -5.13 19.62
C ASP A 174 3.17 -4.69 20.05
N ALA A 175 3.28 -3.69 20.94
CA ALA A 175 4.56 -3.15 21.39
C ALA A 175 5.29 -4.05 22.39
N ASP A 176 4.56 -4.97 23.03
CA ASP A 176 5.02 -5.72 24.21
C ASP A 176 5.22 -7.22 23.94
N HIS A 177 4.78 -7.71 22.77
CA HIS A 177 4.77 -9.14 22.48
C HIS A 177 5.61 -9.53 21.26
N PRO A 178 6.18 -10.76 21.23
CA PRO A 178 6.78 -11.34 20.04
C PRO A 178 5.72 -11.71 18.99
N SER A 179 6.14 -11.93 17.75
CA SER A 179 5.41 -12.67 16.73
C SER A 179 6.18 -13.95 16.35
N PHE A 180 5.55 -14.88 15.62
CA PHE A 180 6.07 -16.22 15.43
C PHE A 180 6.22 -16.61 13.95
N GLY A 181 6.86 -17.77 13.71
CA GLY A 181 7.02 -18.34 12.37
C GLY A 181 8.30 -17.94 11.65
N CYS A 182 9.29 -17.33 12.32
CA CYS A 182 10.57 -16.91 11.74
C CYS A 182 11.56 -18.07 11.48
N GLN A 183 11.07 -19.24 11.04
CA GLN A 183 11.92 -20.40 10.79
C GLN A 183 12.63 -20.28 9.43
N ASP A 184 13.90 -20.71 9.36
CA ASP A 184 14.77 -20.54 8.17
C ASP A 184 14.16 -21.12 6.88
N LYS A 185 13.43 -22.24 6.96
CA LYS A 185 12.81 -22.92 5.82
C LYS A 185 11.35 -22.52 5.56
N ALA A 186 10.76 -21.70 6.42
CA ALA A 186 9.40 -21.22 6.23
C ALA A 186 9.34 -20.29 5.02
N LYS A 187 8.23 -20.31 4.29
CA LYS A 187 7.95 -19.35 3.21
C LYS A 187 7.40 -18.03 3.74
N TRP A 188 6.72 -18.11 4.88
CA TRP A 188 6.01 -17.01 5.54
C TRP A 188 6.19 -17.07 7.04
N THR A 189 6.19 -15.92 7.70
CA THR A 189 5.89 -15.84 9.13
C THR A 189 4.41 -16.19 9.36
N TYR A 190 3.97 -16.41 10.60
CA TYR A 190 2.55 -16.68 10.85
C TYR A 190 1.66 -15.50 10.44
N PHE A 191 2.10 -14.27 10.73
CA PHE A 191 1.37 -13.08 10.32
C PHE A 191 1.41 -12.90 8.79
N GLY A 192 2.56 -13.07 8.16
CA GLY A 192 2.70 -12.94 6.71
C GLY A 192 1.85 -13.93 5.94
N ASP A 193 1.79 -15.19 6.40
CA ASP A 193 0.89 -16.21 5.84
C ASP A 193 -0.58 -15.80 5.99
N ALA A 194 -0.98 -15.44 7.21
CA ALA A 194 -2.35 -15.06 7.50
C ALA A 194 -2.79 -13.82 6.73
N PHE A 195 -1.97 -12.76 6.71
CA PHE A 195 -2.34 -11.49 6.12
C PHE A 195 -2.18 -11.46 4.59
N PHE A 196 -0.97 -11.74 4.09
CA PHE A 196 -0.72 -11.64 2.64
C PHE A 196 -1.20 -12.88 1.90
N ASN A 197 -0.77 -14.09 2.35
CA ASN A 197 -0.98 -15.31 1.58
C ASN A 197 -2.43 -15.79 1.62
N VAL A 198 -3.14 -15.60 2.73
CA VAL A 198 -4.53 -16.04 2.89
C VAL A 198 -5.50 -14.88 2.78
N ALA A 199 -5.52 -13.97 3.74
CA ALA A 199 -6.60 -12.99 3.89
C ALA A 199 -6.66 -11.98 2.73
N LEU A 200 -5.54 -11.37 2.36
CA LEU A 200 -5.51 -10.33 1.31
C LEU A 200 -5.86 -10.87 -0.08
N ARG A 201 -5.69 -12.17 -0.33
CA ARG A 201 -6.12 -12.80 -1.59
C ARG A 201 -7.63 -12.99 -1.70
N GLN A 202 -8.34 -12.98 -0.58
CA GLN A 202 -9.76 -13.37 -0.52
C GLN A 202 -10.69 -12.21 -0.14
N THR A 203 -10.15 -11.11 0.37
CA THR A 203 -10.93 -9.96 0.85
C THR A 203 -10.83 -8.78 -0.11
N LYS A 204 -11.76 -7.83 0.02
CA LYS A 204 -11.85 -6.64 -0.84
C LYS A 204 -11.14 -5.42 -0.26
N SER A 205 -10.77 -5.44 1.02
CA SER A 205 -10.13 -4.32 1.69
C SER A 205 -9.01 -4.78 2.62
N LEU A 206 -8.06 -3.89 2.93
CA LEU A 206 -7.02 -4.16 3.93
C LEU A 206 -7.61 -4.36 5.33
N LYS A 207 -8.72 -3.69 5.63
CA LYS A 207 -9.43 -3.84 6.91
C LYS A 207 -10.00 -5.25 7.06
N ASP A 208 -10.69 -5.75 6.04
CA ASP A 208 -11.24 -7.10 6.08
C ASP A 208 -10.13 -8.15 6.11
N ALA A 209 -9.06 -7.93 5.32
CA ALA A 209 -7.87 -8.78 5.36
C ALA A 209 -7.25 -8.84 6.76
N PHE A 210 -7.15 -7.70 7.43
CA PHE A 210 -6.60 -7.64 8.78
C PHE A 210 -7.47 -8.39 9.81
N VAL A 211 -8.79 -8.24 9.74
CA VAL A 211 -9.71 -8.96 10.65
C VAL A 211 -9.56 -10.48 10.49
N VAL A 212 -9.55 -10.97 9.25
CA VAL A 212 -9.34 -12.40 8.96
C VAL A 212 -7.95 -12.85 9.41
N ALA A 213 -6.91 -12.10 9.09
CA ALA A 213 -5.52 -12.45 9.45
C ALA A 213 -5.32 -12.53 10.97
N ARG A 214 -5.87 -11.56 11.72
CA ARG A 214 -5.80 -11.57 13.19
C ARG A 214 -6.43 -12.82 13.80
N ALA A 215 -7.58 -13.25 13.30
CA ALA A 215 -8.24 -14.46 13.75
C ALA A 215 -7.43 -15.74 13.41
N LEU A 216 -6.78 -15.77 12.23
CA LEU A 216 -5.92 -16.88 11.81
C LEU A 216 -4.65 -16.98 12.67
N VAL A 217 -4.01 -15.83 12.95
CA VAL A 217 -2.84 -15.76 13.83
C VAL A 217 -3.19 -16.27 15.22
N GLN A 218 -4.27 -15.74 15.84
CA GLN A 218 -4.73 -16.16 17.15
C GLN A 218 -5.02 -17.68 17.22
N LYS A 219 -5.70 -18.22 16.19
CA LYS A 219 -5.98 -19.65 16.11
C LYS A 219 -4.69 -20.48 16.04
N HIS A 220 -3.67 -19.99 15.32
CA HIS A 220 -2.39 -20.67 15.20
C HIS A 220 -1.63 -20.66 16.53
N GLU A 221 -1.55 -19.48 17.18
CA GLU A 221 -0.88 -19.30 18.47
C GLU A 221 -1.50 -20.17 19.56
N LEU A 222 -2.83 -20.22 19.65
CA LEU A 222 -3.54 -21.12 20.58
C LEU A 222 -3.21 -22.59 20.36
N ARG A 223 -3.12 -23.04 19.11
CA ARG A 223 -2.79 -24.43 18.78
C ARG A 223 -1.35 -24.79 19.16
N GLU A 224 -0.42 -23.87 18.99
CA GLU A 224 1.00 -24.06 19.30
C GLU A 224 1.35 -23.68 20.76
N HIS A 225 0.37 -23.28 21.56
CA HIS A 225 0.55 -22.82 22.96
C HIS A 225 1.50 -21.62 23.09
N PHE A 226 1.45 -20.70 22.13
CA PHE A 226 2.20 -19.45 22.19
C PHE A 226 1.39 -18.35 22.89
N GLU A 227 2.10 -17.39 23.49
CA GLU A 227 1.50 -16.14 23.96
C GLU A 227 0.94 -15.34 22.76
N PRO A 228 -0.18 -14.61 22.95
CA PRO A 228 -0.77 -13.84 21.87
C PRO A 228 0.16 -12.73 21.35
N SER A 229 0.41 -12.66 20.06
CA SER A 229 1.18 -11.56 19.46
C SER A 229 0.40 -10.26 19.34
N ASN A 230 -0.93 -10.31 19.37
CA ASN A 230 -1.83 -9.17 19.29
C ASN A 230 -1.57 -8.26 18.07
N PRO A 231 -1.74 -8.72 16.82
CA PRO A 231 -1.59 -7.86 15.65
C PRO A 231 -2.45 -6.62 15.72
N LEU A 232 -1.90 -5.46 15.29
CA LEU A 232 -2.56 -4.16 15.35
C LEU A 232 -2.71 -3.52 13.97
N MET A 233 -3.74 -2.69 13.84
CA MET A 233 -3.98 -1.82 12.69
C MET A 233 -4.39 -0.44 13.18
N ALA A 234 -3.72 0.61 12.72
CA ALA A 234 -3.94 1.97 13.19
C ALA A 234 -3.80 3.00 12.06
N GLY A 235 -4.57 4.10 12.15
CA GLY A 235 -4.55 5.19 11.17
C GLY A 235 -5.26 4.87 9.86
N GLY A 236 -4.90 5.58 8.78
CA GLY A 236 -5.29 5.30 7.41
C GLY A 236 -6.72 5.67 7.03
N ALA A 237 -7.38 6.57 7.75
CA ALA A 237 -8.75 6.96 7.42
C ALA A 237 -8.88 7.51 5.99
N ASN A 238 -7.87 8.26 5.50
CA ASN A 238 -7.83 8.81 4.15
C ASN A 238 -7.23 7.84 3.13
N VAL A 239 -6.54 6.78 3.57
CA VAL A 239 -5.85 5.82 2.68
C VAL A 239 -6.76 4.67 2.27
N GLN A 240 -7.55 4.14 3.20
CA GLN A 240 -8.37 2.95 2.95
C GLN A 240 -9.37 3.12 1.79
N PRO A 241 -10.03 4.29 1.61
CA PRO A 241 -10.93 4.49 0.47
C PRO A 241 -10.23 4.48 -0.90
N LEU A 242 -8.91 4.75 -0.94
CA LEU A 242 -8.11 4.77 -2.17
C LEU A 242 -7.69 3.36 -2.63
N LEU A 243 -7.78 2.37 -1.74
CA LEU A 243 -7.31 1.01 -1.98
C LEU A 243 -8.46 0.09 -2.40
N ILE A 244 -8.77 0.12 -3.70
CA ILE A 244 -9.78 -0.75 -4.29
C ILE A 244 -9.07 -2.00 -4.81
N ALA A 245 -9.30 -3.14 -4.14
CA ALA A 245 -8.75 -4.42 -4.58
C ALA A 245 -9.45 -4.93 -5.83
N HIS A 246 -8.68 -5.44 -6.78
CA HIS A 246 -9.23 -6.18 -7.92
C HIS A 246 -9.93 -7.47 -7.44
N PRO A 247 -10.98 -7.90 -8.13
CA PRO A 247 -11.70 -9.13 -7.81
C PRO A 247 -10.83 -10.38 -7.93
#